data_7ab7d38a3af78077d19894ff6ffe6455
#
_entry.id   7ab7d38a3af78077d19894ff6ffe6455
#
_cell.length_a   1.000
_cell.length_b   1.000
_cell.length_c   1.000
_cell.angle_alpha   90.00
_cell.angle_beta   90.00
_cell.angle_gamma   90.00
#
_symmetry.space_group_name_H-M   'P 1'
#
loop_
_entity.id
_entity.type
_entity.pdbx_description
1 polymer ?
#
loop_
_entity_poly.entity_id
_entity_poly.type
_entity_poly.pdbx_seq_one_letter_code
_entity_poly.pdbx_strand_id
1 'polypeptide(L)'
;MTRSFRLNVAIAASASLWLCALALAAHGQGVPPAAGRKAGEAFKNVTTSTLKELSVDDFVASMGLISANLGLDCADCHPNAGTDKADFVIDTPRKIAARRMVEMVAAINRTNFAGVQRVTCWTCHHGRITPSTTISLDAWYDTPVLEFDDAVRQENGQPTADQVLDKYIEALGGAQRLAGVSSVVATGSAIGYGELGGNADFSLFAKSPNQRAIVISYKDTQRPSSSWTFDGRTGWIKTPRGLLGEYELIGSELDGARLEAQLVFPGQLKQALSNWRGAATRSIGDRDFVVVQGSGPRGFLATLYFDPKTSLLSRLVRYGPSPIGRMPTQIDYADYREVGGIRFPFEYKFTWLDGRYTAKLSKVETNVAIDATKFGKPAAK
;
A
#
# COMPACT_ATOMS: atom_id res chain seq x y z
N MET A 1 -70.16 7.29 44.87
CA MET A 1 -69.74 8.44 44.03
C MET A 1 -68.51 8.04 43.27
N THR A 2 -68.67 7.52 42.12
CA THR A 2 -68.55 8.07 40.74
C THR A 2 -67.16 8.18 40.19
N ARG A 3 -66.95 7.46 39.11
CA ARG A 3 -66.05 7.67 38.00
C ARG A 3 -64.60 7.20 38.13
N SER A 4 -64.30 6.13 37.48
CA SER A 4 -63.47 6.14 36.29
C SER A 4 -63.29 4.70 35.76
N PHE A 5 -64.06 4.33 34.83
CA PHE A 5 -63.87 3.20 33.92
C PHE A 5 -63.78 3.81 32.52
N ARG A 6 -62.63 3.81 31.93
CA ARG A 6 -62.36 3.87 30.50
C ARG A 6 -60.94 4.40 30.21
N LEU A 7 -59.97 3.51 30.18
CA LEU A 7 -58.75 3.70 29.43
C LEU A 7 -57.92 2.39 29.37
N ASN A 8 -58.39 1.37 28.70
CA ASN A 8 -57.58 0.16 28.48
C ASN A 8 -57.97 -0.61 27.21
N VAL A 9 -58.25 0.04 26.07
CA VAL A 9 -58.52 -0.66 24.79
C VAL A 9 -57.74 -0.08 23.60
N ALA A 10 -56.76 0.81 23.82
CA ALA A 10 -56.07 1.47 22.70
C ALA A 10 -54.60 1.10 22.55
N ILE A 11 -54.05 0.10 23.28
CA ILE A 11 -52.62 -0.23 23.26
C ILE A 11 -52.30 -1.58 22.60
N ALA A 12 -53.32 -2.39 22.26
CA ALA A 12 -53.12 -3.73 21.70
C ALA A 12 -53.03 -3.80 20.15
N ALA A 13 -53.28 -2.70 19.44
CA ALA A 13 -53.30 -2.71 17.96
C ALA A 13 -52.07 -2.11 17.26
N SER A 14 -51.14 -1.50 18.00
CA SER A 14 -49.92 -0.89 17.41
C SER A 14 -48.64 -1.71 17.52
N ALA A 15 -48.66 -2.83 18.27
CA ALA A 15 -47.48 -3.68 18.45
C ALA A 15 -47.35 -4.75 17.31
N SER A 16 -48.43 -5.06 16.57
CA SER A 16 -48.42 -6.10 15.56
C SER A 16 -47.95 -5.62 14.18
N LEU A 17 -47.93 -4.34 13.91
CA LEU A 17 -47.47 -3.77 12.63
C LEU A 17 -45.95 -3.50 12.58
N TRP A 18 -45.28 -3.45 13.72
CA TRP A 18 -43.82 -3.26 13.76
C TRP A 18 -43.01 -4.54 13.63
N LEU A 19 -43.59 -5.70 13.88
CA LEU A 19 -42.93 -7.02 13.73
C LEU A 19 -42.91 -7.54 12.28
N CYS A 20 -43.80 -7.05 11.40
CA CYS A 20 -43.74 -7.42 9.97
C CYS A 20 -42.78 -6.54 9.14
N ALA A 21 -42.38 -5.33 9.63
CA ALA A 21 -41.43 -4.48 8.92
C ALA A 21 -39.96 -4.88 9.15
N LEU A 22 -39.68 -5.66 10.20
CA LEU A 22 -38.34 -6.18 10.49
C LEU A 22 -37.98 -7.49 9.76
N ALA A 23 -38.97 -8.18 9.20
CA ALA A 23 -38.78 -9.43 8.47
C ALA A 23 -38.45 -9.25 6.97
N LEU A 24 -38.62 -8.03 6.42
CA LEU A 24 -38.34 -7.75 5.00
C LEU A 24 -36.98 -7.07 4.76
N ALA A 25 -36.24 -6.72 5.83
CA ALA A 25 -34.88 -6.16 5.73
C ALA A 25 -33.75 -7.23 5.75
N ALA A 26 -34.09 -8.52 5.82
CA ALA A 26 -33.11 -9.60 5.97
C ALA A 26 -32.68 -10.27 4.66
N HIS A 27 -33.08 -9.75 3.49
CA HIS A 27 -32.76 -10.33 2.18
C HIS A 27 -31.86 -9.43 1.33
N GLY A 28 -30.82 -8.87 1.94
CA GLY A 28 -29.87 -8.02 1.23
C GLY A 28 -28.55 -7.78 1.94
N GLN A 29 -28.20 -8.61 2.92
CA GLN A 29 -26.85 -8.57 3.45
C GLN A 29 -25.94 -9.31 2.44
N GLY A 30 -25.46 -8.53 1.46
CA GLY A 30 -24.27 -8.94 0.71
C GLY A 30 -23.19 -9.35 1.70
N VAL A 31 -22.46 -10.43 1.38
CA VAL A 31 -21.29 -10.86 2.15
C VAL A 31 -20.49 -9.61 2.52
N PRO A 32 -20.19 -9.36 3.81
CA PRO A 32 -19.41 -8.19 4.20
C PRO A 32 -18.14 -8.13 3.33
N PRO A 33 -17.71 -6.96 2.86
CA PRO A 33 -16.51 -6.85 2.06
C PRO A 33 -15.38 -7.61 2.75
N ALA A 34 -14.53 -8.30 1.99
CA ALA A 34 -13.40 -9.07 2.52
C ALA A 34 -12.44 -8.19 3.37
N ALA A 35 -12.43 -6.89 3.10
CA ALA A 35 -11.80 -5.86 3.92
C ALA A 35 -12.34 -5.90 5.36
N GLY A 36 -11.43 -6.00 6.31
CA GLY A 36 -11.75 -6.09 7.74
C GLY A 36 -11.91 -7.49 8.31
N ARG A 37 -12.01 -8.54 7.49
CA ARG A 37 -11.93 -9.92 7.99
C ARG A 37 -10.47 -10.35 8.15
N LYS A 38 -10.23 -11.24 9.11
CA LYS A 38 -8.94 -11.90 9.27
C LYS A 38 -8.74 -12.97 8.19
N ALA A 39 -7.49 -13.19 7.80
CA ALA A 39 -7.16 -14.19 6.79
C ALA A 39 -7.62 -15.60 7.17
N GLY A 40 -7.52 -15.96 8.46
CA GLY A 40 -8.02 -17.26 8.97
C GLY A 40 -9.53 -17.42 8.90
N GLU A 41 -10.30 -16.33 8.80
CA GLU A 41 -11.76 -16.34 8.64
C GLU A 41 -12.17 -16.33 7.16
N ALA A 42 -11.35 -15.68 6.32
CA ALA A 42 -11.63 -15.52 4.90
C ALA A 42 -11.20 -16.72 4.07
N PHE A 43 -10.11 -17.40 4.47
CA PHE A 43 -9.50 -18.50 3.72
C PHE A 43 -9.47 -19.78 4.54
N LYS A 44 -9.88 -20.91 3.93
CA LYS A 44 -10.07 -22.19 4.62
C LYS A 44 -8.80 -22.83 5.16
N ASN A 45 -7.64 -22.57 4.56
CA ASN A 45 -6.39 -23.28 4.86
C ASN A 45 -5.28 -22.36 5.43
N VAL A 46 -5.63 -21.17 5.91
CA VAL A 46 -4.71 -20.27 6.63
C VAL A 46 -4.73 -20.63 8.11
N THR A 47 -3.78 -21.46 8.53
CA THR A 47 -3.75 -22.09 9.86
C THR A 47 -2.58 -21.64 10.74
N THR A 48 -1.59 -20.93 10.19
CA THR A 48 -0.42 -20.45 10.95
C THR A 48 -0.82 -19.43 12.00
N SER A 49 -0.20 -19.51 13.17
CA SER A 49 -0.56 -18.73 14.37
C SER A 49 -0.51 -17.22 14.15
N THR A 50 0.39 -16.76 13.29
CA THR A 50 0.61 -15.34 13.02
C THR A 50 -0.13 -14.84 11.77
N LEU A 51 -0.06 -15.59 10.65
CA LEU A 51 -0.64 -15.10 9.39
C LEU A 51 -2.18 -15.12 9.39
N LYS A 52 -2.81 -16.00 10.16
CA LYS A 52 -4.29 -16.05 10.27
C LYS A 52 -4.89 -14.78 10.88
N GLU A 53 -4.10 -14.04 11.65
CA GLU A 53 -4.53 -12.80 12.31
C GLU A 53 -4.40 -11.56 11.45
N LEU A 54 -3.72 -11.67 10.29
CA LEU A 54 -3.59 -10.57 9.35
C LEU A 54 -4.95 -10.23 8.73
N SER A 55 -5.07 -8.98 8.27
CA SER A 55 -6.12 -8.62 7.33
C SER A 55 -5.96 -9.42 6.03
N VAL A 56 -7.01 -9.49 5.24
CA VAL A 56 -6.98 -10.25 3.98
C VAL A 56 -5.96 -9.69 3.00
N ASP A 57 -5.85 -8.37 2.89
CA ASP A 57 -4.90 -7.67 2.04
C ASP A 57 -3.46 -7.84 2.54
N ASP A 58 -3.17 -7.65 3.83
CA ASP A 58 -1.84 -7.89 4.39
C ASP A 58 -1.41 -9.37 4.23
N PHE A 59 -2.37 -10.30 4.32
CA PHE A 59 -2.09 -11.71 4.09
C PHE A 59 -1.71 -11.98 2.63
N VAL A 60 -2.44 -11.43 1.67
CA VAL A 60 -2.12 -11.59 0.24
C VAL A 60 -0.78 -10.93 -0.09
N ALA A 61 -0.49 -9.74 0.45
CA ALA A 61 0.82 -9.11 0.32
C ALA A 61 1.95 -9.96 0.94
N SER A 62 1.66 -10.68 2.05
CA SER A 62 2.61 -11.62 2.66
C SER A 62 2.92 -12.82 1.76
N MET A 63 2.02 -13.23 0.85
CA MET A 63 2.33 -14.25 -0.17
C MET A 63 3.38 -13.75 -1.15
N GLY A 64 3.28 -12.49 -1.60
CA GLY A 64 4.31 -11.84 -2.41
C GLY A 64 5.65 -11.77 -1.67
N LEU A 65 5.64 -11.49 -0.36
CA LEU A 65 6.85 -11.48 0.46
C LEU A 65 7.48 -12.89 0.55
N ILE A 66 6.70 -13.94 0.75
CA ILE A 66 7.20 -15.33 0.73
C ILE A 66 7.81 -15.66 -0.62
N SER A 67 7.13 -15.33 -1.71
CA SER A 67 7.60 -15.50 -3.09
C SER A 67 8.98 -14.85 -3.30
N ALA A 68 9.09 -13.56 -2.99
CA ALA A 68 10.34 -12.80 -3.14
C ALA A 68 11.47 -13.36 -2.28
N ASN A 69 11.18 -13.73 -1.03
CA ASN A 69 12.18 -14.29 -0.12
C ASN A 69 12.72 -15.66 -0.56
N LEU A 70 11.92 -16.43 -1.30
CA LEU A 70 12.29 -17.77 -1.78
C LEU A 70 12.73 -17.80 -3.24
N GLY A 71 12.56 -16.71 -4.00
CA GLY A 71 12.80 -16.67 -5.44
C GLY A 71 11.84 -17.58 -6.22
N LEU A 72 10.58 -17.66 -5.80
CA LEU A 72 9.53 -18.48 -6.37
C LEU A 72 8.41 -17.58 -6.91
N ASP A 73 7.53 -18.14 -7.74
CA ASP A 73 6.28 -17.50 -8.15
C ASP A 73 5.04 -18.14 -7.50
N CYS A 74 3.86 -17.60 -7.79
CA CYS A 74 2.60 -18.10 -7.22
C CYS A 74 2.33 -19.54 -7.63
N ALA A 75 2.64 -19.94 -8.87
CA ALA A 75 2.39 -21.27 -9.41
C ALA A 75 3.30 -22.34 -8.79
N ASP A 76 4.43 -21.95 -8.24
CA ASP A 76 5.33 -22.86 -7.53
C ASP A 76 4.70 -23.46 -6.26
N CYS A 77 3.76 -22.76 -5.65
CA CYS A 77 3.08 -23.18 -4.42
C CYS A 77 1.59 -23.45 -4.64
N HIS A 78 0.94 -22.73 -5.55
CA HIS A 78 -0.49 -22.81 -5.83
C HIS A 78 -0.73 -23.37 -7.23
N PRO A 79 -1.23 -24.60 -7.39
CA PRO A 79 -1.46 -25.19 -8.70
C PRO A 79 -2.32 -24.31 -9.60
N ASN A 80 -1.88 -24.13 -10.84
CA ASN A 80 -2.53 -23.31 -11.86
C ASN A 80 -2.72 -21.83 -11.49
N ALA A 81 -1.95 -21.28 -10.54
CA ALA A 81 -1.98 -19.84 -10.26
C ALA A 81 -1.73 -19.03 -11.54
N GLY A 82 -2.43 -17.91 -11.67
CA GLY A 82 -2.42 -17.09 -12.89
C GLY A 82 -3.41 -17.53 -13.96
N THR A 83 -4.17 -18.61 -13.75
CA THR A 83 -5.24 -19.08 -14.63
C THR A 83 -6.59 -19.09 -13.92
N ASP A 84 -7.66 -19.30 -14.69
CA ASP A 84 -9.03 -19.52 -14.18
C ASP A 84 -9.21 -20.82 -13.39
N LYS A 85 -8.21 -21.73 -13.45
CA LYS A 85 -8.18 -23.01 -12.74
C LYS A 85 -7.30 -23.01 -11.49
N ALA A 86 -6.90 -21.84 -11.03
CA ALA A 86 -6.03 -21.70 -9.84
C ALA A 86 -6.66 -22.34 -8.60
N ASP A 87 -5.89 -23.20 -7.93
CA ASP A 87 -6.30 -23.82 -6.66
C ASP A 87 -5.45 -23.29 -5.51
N PHE A 88 -6.02 -22.37 -4.76
CA PHE A 88 -5.40 -21.80 -3.57
C PHE A 88 -5.69 -22.57 -2.28
N VAL A 89 -6.54 -23.60 -2.32
CA VAL A 89 -6.96 -24.36 -1.13
C VAL A 89 -6.15 -25.64 -0.94
N ILE A 90 -5.81 -26.33 -2.03
CA ILE A 90 -5.07 -27.59 -1.95
C ILE A 90 -3.72 -27.43 -1.26
N ASP A 91 -3.38 -28.38 -0.39
CA ASP A 91 -2.10 -28.44 0.29
C ASP A 91 -1.03 -29.10 -0.59
N THR A 92 -0.02 -28.34 -0.94
CA THR A 92 1.18 -28.83 -1.61
C THR A 92 2.32 -29.05 -0.61
N PRO A 93 3.32 -29.90 -0.90
CA PRO A 93 4.49 -30.05 -0.05
C PRO A 93 5.20 -28.74 0.29
N ARG A 94 5.27 -27.80 -0.68
CA ARG A 94 5.85 -26.46 -0.48
C ARG A 94 5.02 -25.62 0.50
N LYS A 95 3.69 -25.63 0.40
CA LYS A 95 2.81 -24.91 1.35
C LYS A 95 2.93 -25.46 2.77
N ILE A 96 3.00 -26.78 2.91
CA ILE A 96 3.20 -27.45 4.21
C ILE A 96 4.55 -27.04 4.81
N ALA A 97 5.63 -27.03 4.00
CA ALA A 97 6.95 -26.59 4.43
C ALA A 97 6.96 -25.10 4.83
N ALA A 98 6.35 -24.24 4.02
CA ALA A 98 6.24 -22.80 4.30
C ALA A 98 5.56 -22.52 5.64
N ARG A 99 4.43 -23.19 5.95
CA ARG A 99 3.76 -23.04 7.25
C ARG A 99 4.67 -23.40 8.43
N ARG A 100 5.45 -24.49 8.31
CA ARG A 100 6.42 -24.85 9.36
C ARG A 100 7.50 -23.79 9.52
N MET A 101 7.99 -23.20 8.42
CA MET A 101 8.99 -22.13 8.45
C MET A 101 8.43 -20.85 9.09
N VAL A 102 7.18 -20.49 8.80
CA VAL A 102 6.49 -19.37 9.46
C VAL A 102 6.42 -19.56 10.97
N GLU A 103 6.01 -20.73 11.43
CA GLU A 103 5.97 -21.04 12.88
C GLU A 103 7.37 -21.08 13.51
N MET A 104 8.37 -21.60 12.79
CA MET A 104 9.76 -21.58 13.25
C MET A 104 10.28 -20.14 13.43
N VAL A 105 10.09 -19.27 12.45
CA VAL A 105 10.49 -17.85 12.52
C VAL A 105 9.80 -17.14 13.68
N ALA A 106 8.49 -17.37 13.85
CA ALA A 106 7.73 -16.82 14.97
C ALA A 106 8.27 -17.31 16.32
N ALA A 107 8.62 -18.60 16.43
CA ALA A 107 9.21 -19.18 17.65
C ALA A 107 10.58 -18.58 17.94
N ILE A 108 11.48 -18.49 16.95
CA ILE A 108 12.81 -17.90 17.10
C ILE A 108 12.72 -16.47 17.63
N ASN A 109 11.90 -15.63 17.01
CA ASN A 109 11.74 -14.24 17.43
C ASN A 109 11.17 -14.14 18.84
N ARG A 110 10.16 -14.95 19.18
CA ARG A 110 9.57 -14.96 20.52
C ARG A 110 10.56 -15.42 21.57
N THR A 111 11.30 -16.52 21.33
CA THR A 111 12.13 -17.17 22.34
C THR A 111 13.46 -16.46 22.53
N ASN A 112 14.08 -15.98 21.45
CA ASN A 112 15.45 -15.47 21.49
C ASN A 112 15.54 -13.94 21.42
N PHE A 113 14.48 -13.27 20.99
CA PHE A 113 14.47 -11.82 20.76
C PHE A 113 13.31 -11.10 21.44
N ALA A 114 12.74 -11.71 22.49
CA ALA A 114 11.63 -11.14 23.28
C ALA A 114 10.43 -10.66 22.41
N GLY A 115 10.15 -11.37 21.31
CA GLY A 115 9.09 -11.02 20.36
C GLY A 115 9.45 -9.92 19.36
N VAL A 116 10.63 -9.32 19.45
CA VAL A 116 11.11 -8.37 18.45
C VAL A 116 11.48 -9.14 17.18
N GLN A 117 10.96 -8.69 16.04
CA GLN A 117 11.26 -9.30 14.74
C GLN A 117 12.71 -9.01 14.33
N ARG A 118 13.60 -9.99 14.53
CA ARG A 118 15.02 -9.96 14.14
C ARG A 118 15.32 -10.96 13.04
N VAL A 119 14.56 -12.04 12.98
CA VAL A 119 14.67 -13.09 11.97
C VAL A 119 13.44 -13.08 11.10
N THR A 120 13.64 -13.12 9.79
CA THR A 120 12.59 -13.17 8.75
C THR A 120 12.91 -14.31 7.78
N CYS A 121 12.06 -14.57 6.81
CA CYS A 121 12.36 -15.52 5.74
C CYS A 121 13.62 -15.10 4.97
N TRP A 122 13.80 -13.79 4.74
CA TRP A 122 14.97 -13.24 4.06
C TRP A 122 16.28 -13.55 4.76
N THR A 123 16.29 -13.52 6.10
CA THR A 123 17.50 -13.78 6.91
C THR A 123 18.22 -15.09 6.55
N CYS A 124 17.47 -16.09 6.08
CA CYS A 124 18.01 -17.38 5.70
C CYS A 124 18.01 -17.62 4.19
N HIS A 125 16.95 -17.17 3.50
CA HIS A 125 16.72 -17.58 2.11
C HIS A 125 17.34 -16.66 1.05
N HIS A 126 17.41 -15.34 1.28
CA HIS A 126 18.02 -14.37 0.37
C HIS A 126 17.57 -14.51 -1.09
N GLY A 127 16.26 -14.74 -1.34
CA GLY A 127 15.72 -14.94 -2.68
C GLY A 127 15.97 -16.34 -3.26
N ARG A 128 16.23 -17.36 -2.42
CA ARG A 128 16.51 -18.75 -2.85
C ARG A 128 15.71 -19.74 -2.03
N ILE A 129 15.17 -20.79 -2.70
CA ILE A 129 14.38 -21.81 -2.01
C ILE A 129 15.21 -22.57 -0.96
N THR A 130 16.49 -22.79 -1.18
CA THR A 130 17.40 -23.43 -0.22
C THR A 130 18.31 -22.37 0.36
N PRO A 131 18.32 -22.19 1.68
CA PRO A 131 19.26 -21.28 2.35
C PRO A 131 20.70 -21.56 1.97
N SER A 132 21.49 -20.51 1.78
CA SER A 132 22.93 -20.66 1.55
C SER A 132 23.63 -21.02 2.86
N THR A 133 24.46 -22.04 2.85
CA THR A 133 25.30 -22.45 3.99
C THR A 133 26.73 -21.94 3.90
N THR A 134 27.07 -21.26 2.79
CA THR A 134 28.41 -20.70 2.54
C THR A 134 28.28 -19.29 2.00
N ILE A 135 29.28 -18.46 2.29
CA ILE A 135 29.39 -17.12 1.72
C ILE A 135 30.07 -17.17 0.36
N SER A 136 29.61 -16.36 -0.59
CA SER A 136 30.35 -16.09 -1.82
C SER A 136 31.47 -15.09 -1.54
N LEU A 137 32.69 -15.40 -1.98
CA LEU A 137 33.81 -14.47 -1.86
C LEU A 137 33.57 -13.18 -2.67
N ASP A 138 32.90 -13.27 -3.82
CA ASP A 138 32.55 -12.10 -4.61
C ASP A 138 31.59 -11.20 -3.82
N ALA A 139 30.54 -11.77 -3.22
CA ALA A 139 29.61 -11.03 -2.35
C ALA A 139 30.29 -10.41 -1.11
N TRP A 140 31.36 -11.05 -0.61
CA TRP A 140 32.12 -10.56 0.54
C TRP A 140 32.93 -9.29 0.23
N TYR A 141 33.44 -9.18 -0.98
CA TYR A 141 34.26 -8.04 -1.43
C TYR A 141 33.49 -7.02 -2.26
N ASP A 142 32.22 -7.28 -2.54
CA ASP A 142 31.37 -6.34 -3.27
C ASP A 142 30.84 -5.23 -2.33
N THR A 143 30.23 -4.22 -2.93
CA THR A 143 29.57 -3.15 -2.19
C THR A 143 28.45 -3.71 -1.32
N PRO A 144 28.40 -3.43 -0.01
CA PRO A 144 27.32 -3.92 0.84
C PRO A 144 25.96 -3.50 0.32
N VAL A 145 25.03 -4.44 0.24
CA VAL A 145 23.63 -4.14 -0.06
C VAL A 145 23.07 -3.34 1.11
N LEU A 146 22.61 -2.13 0.83
CA LEU A 146 21.96 -1.29 1.83
C LEU A 146 20.60 -1.90 2.20
N GLU A 147 20.39 -2.15 3.47
CA GLU A 147 19.09 -2.52 4.01
C GLU A 147 18.21 -1.25 4.07
N PHE A 148 17.26 -1.13 3.16
CA PHE A 148 16.44 0.07 3.01
C PHE A 148 15.48 0.32 4.17
N ASP A 149 15.22 -0.68 4.99
CA ASP A 149 14.37 -0.59 6.17
C ASP A 149 15.13 -0.30 7.46
N ASP A 150 16.47 -0.20 7.39
CA ASP A 150 17.27 0.22 8.52
C ASP A 150 16.90 1.62 8.99
N ALA A 151 16.95 1.82 10.29
CA ALA A 151 16.68 3.13 10.87
C ALA A 151 17.76 4.13 10.43
N VAL A 152 17.33 5.15 9.71
CA VAL A 152 18.21 6.28 9.36
C VAL A 152 18.63 6.99 10.63
N ARG A 153 19.94 7.25 10.78
CA ARG A 153 20.49 7.97 11.92
C ARG A 153 20.88 9.38 11.48
N GLN A 154 20.55 10.35 12.33
CA GLN A 154 21.05 11.72 12.18
C GLN A 154 22.55 11.71 12.46
N GLU A 155 23.32 12.16 11.52
CA GLU A 155 24.76 12.36 11.67
C GLU A 155 25.08 13.81 12.04
N ASN A 156 26.19 14.02 12.79
CA ASN A 156 26.62 15.36 13.16
C ASN A 156 26.98 16.17 11.92
N GLY A 157 26.51 17.42 11.87
CA GLY A 157 26.78 18.32 10.74
C GLY A 157 25.88 18.12 9.53
N GLN A 158 25.01 17.09 9.53
CA GLN A 158 24.02 16.90 8.47
C GLN A 158 22.77 17.75 8.72
N PRO A 159 22.06 18.18 7.66
CA PRO A 159 20.78 18.88 7.79
C PRO A 159 19.77 18.07 8.58
N THR A 160 18.87 18.73 9.29
CA THR A 160 17.73 18.04 9.91
C THR A 160 16.72 17.59 8.85
N ALA A 161 15.88 16.60 9.18
CA ALA A 161 14.80 16.17 8.29
C ALA A 161 13.90 17.36 7.90
N ASP A 162 13.58 18.26 8.84
CA ASP A 162 12.78 19.46 8.56
C ASP A 162 13.43 20.37 7.52
N GLN A 163 14.75 20.59 7.61
CA GLN A 163 15.48 21.40 6.65
C GLN A 163 15.48 20.75 5.24
N VAL A 164 15.55 19.44 5.16
CA VAL A 164 15.49 18.74 3.87
C VAL A 164 14.08 18.84 3.26
N LEU A 165 13.05 18.65 4.08
CA LEU A 165 11.66 18.78 3.63
C LEU A 165 11.32 20.21 3.21
N ASP A 166 11.86 21.24 3.90
CA ASP A 166 11.71 22.64 3.49
C ASP A 166 12.36 22.92 2.13
N LYS A 167 13.60 22.43 1.92
CA LYS A 167 14.27 22.53 0.61
C LYS A 167 13.48 21.84 -0.51
N TYR A 168 12.85 20.71 -0.22
CA TYR A 168 11.99 20.04 -1.18
C TYR A 168 10.77 20.90 -1.54
N ILE A 169 10.07 21.46 -0.55
CA ILE A 169 8.93 22.37 -0.77
C ILE A 169 9.35 23.58 -1.61
N GLU A 170 10.51 24.19 -1.31
CA GLU A 170 11.07 25.28 -2.12
C GLU A 170 11.39 24.83 -3.56
N ALA A 171 12.02 23.67 -3.71
CA ALA A 171 12.35 23.12 -5.02
C ALA A 171 11.11 22.84 -5.90
N LEU A 172 9.98 22.55 -5.29
CA LEU A 172 8.72 22.38 -6.00
C LEU A 172 8.07 23.69 -6.46
N GLY A 173 8.53 24.85 -5.97
CA GLY A 173 8.00 26.16 -6.32
C GLY A 173 7.61 27.03 -5.12
N GLY A 174 7.82 26.53 -3.91
CA GLY A 174 7.59 27.23 -2.64
C GLY A 174 6.18 27.03 -2.07
N ALA A 175 6.09 27.17 -0.75
CA ALA A 175 4.87 26.87 0.02
C ALA A 175 3.66 27.70 -0.45
N GLN A 176 3.86 28.97 -0.82
CA GLN A 176 2.76 29.82 -1.26
C GLN A 176 2.12 29.35 -2.56
N ARG A 177 2.93 28.98 -3.58
CA ARG A 177 2.40 28.46 -4.85
C ARG A 177 1.74 27.10 -4.67
N LEU A 178 2.34 26.23 -3.89
CA LEU A 178 1.77 24.92 -3.57
C LEU A 178 0.42 25.04 -2.84
N ALA A 179 0.26 26.00 -1.93
CA ALA A 179 -1.00 26.28 -1.26
C ALA A 179 -2.10 26.78 -2.22
N GLY A 180 -1.74 27.37 -3.35
CA GLY A 180 -2.67 27.79 -4.40
C GLY A 180 -3.17 26.65 -5.30
N VAL A 181 -2.63 25.43 -5.15
CA VAL A 181 -3.06 24.27 -5.94
C VAL A 181 -4.16 23.51 -5.20
N SER A 182 -5.38 23.60 -5.70
CA SER A 182 -6.55 22.94 -5.11
C SER A 182 -6.84 21.57 -5.70
N SER A 183 -6.40 21.32 -6.94
CA SER A 183 -6.59 20.04 -7.62
C SER A 183 -5.51 19.80 -8.67
N VAL A 184 -5.28 18.52 -8.99
CA VAL A 184 -4.40 18.06 -10.06
C VAL A 184 -5.11 16.96 -10.84
N VAL A 185 -5.12 17.09 -12.16
CA VAL A 185 -5.50 16.02 -13.09
C VAL A 185 -4.33 15.78 -14.02
N ALA A 186 -3.85 14.53 -14.04
CA ALA A 186 -2.76 14.14 -14.93
C ALA A 186 -3.16 12.91 -15.74
N THR A 187 -2.81 12.89 -17.02
CA THR A 187 -3.09 11.80 -17.94
C THR A 187 -1.83 11.41 -18.70
N GLY A 188 -1.77 10.15 -19.11
CA GLY A 188 -0.64 9.61 -19.83
C GLY A 188 -0.82 8.13 -20.13
N SER A 189 0.28 7.40 -20.23
CA SER A 189 0.30 5.96 -20.46
C SER A 189 0.99 5.22 -19.33
N ALA A 190 0.64 3.96 -19.15
CA ALA A 190 1.34 3.06 -18.24
C ALA A 190 1.75 1.78 -18.96
N ILE A 191 2.92 1.26 -18.61
CA ILE A 191 3.42 -0.06 -19.02
C ILE A 191 3.84 -0.82 -17.77
N GLY A 192 3.41 -2.06 -17.64
CA GLY A 192 3.77 -2.86 -16.49
C GLY A 192 3.71 -4.35 -16.74
N TYR A 193 3.94 -5.12 -15.68
CA TYR A 193 3.75 -6.56 -15.63
C TYR A 193 3.12 -6.99 -14.28
N GLY A 194 2.75 -8.24 -14.18
CA GLY A 194 1.90 -8.73 -13.10
C GLY A 194 0.42 -8.44 -13.41
N GLU A 195 -0.39 -8.26 -12.40
CA GLU A 195 -1.81 -7.94 -12.55
C GLU A 195 -2.09 -6.68 -13.37
N LEU A 196 -1.14 -5.73 -13.35
CA LEU A 196 -1.18 -4.48 -14.11
C LEU A 196 -0.38 -4.56 -15.41
N GLY A 197 -0.02 -5.75 -15.88
CA GLY A 197 0.79 -5.94 -17.07
C GLY A 197 0.13 -5.45 -18.35
N GLY A 198 0.97 -5.05 -19.33
CA GLY A 198 0.56 -4.54 -20.63
C GLY A 198 0.55 -3.02 -20.73
N ASN A 199 0.06 -2.53 -21.89
CA ASN A 199 -0.08 -1.11 -22.19
C ASN A 199 -1.46 -0.62 -21.77
N ALA A 200 -1.50 0.51 -21.08
CA ALA A 200 -2.73 1.08 -20.57
C ALA A 200 -2.69 2.62 -20.61
N ASP A 201 -3.84 3.25 -20.57
CA ASP A 201 -3.97 4.67 -20.29
C ASP A 201 -3.91 4.87 -18.77
N PHE A 202 -3.17 5.89 -18.34
CA PHE A 202 -3.00 6.28 -16.95
C PHE A 202 -3.68 7.60 -16.66
N SER A 203 -4.43 7.66 -15.57
CA SER A 203 -5.01 8.89 -15.05
C SER A 203 -4.78 9.02 -13.56
N LEU A 204 -4.31 10.20 -13.13
CA LEU A 204 -4.21 10.61 -11.74
C LEU A 204 -5.15 11.77 -11.49
N PHE A 205 -5.98 11.65 -10.48
CA PHE A 205 -6.82 12.69 -9.95
C PHE A 205 -6.42 12.98 -8.51
N ALA A 206 -6.24 14.23 -8.14
CA ALA A 206 -5.98 14.60 -6.77
C ALA A 206 -6.69 15.91 -6.41
N LYS A 207 -7.15 16.01 -5.17
CA LYS A 207 -7.81 17.20 -4.61
C LYS A 207 -7.29 17.48 -3.22
N SER A 208 -6.91 18.73 -3.02
CA SER A 208 -6.40 19.22 -1.72
C SER A 208 -7.46 19.04 -0.62
N PRO A 209 -7.06 18.70 0.63
CA PRO A 209 -5.66 18.60 1.05
C PRO A 209 -5.02 17.23 0.79
N ASN A 210 -5.78 16.14 0.60
CA ASN A 210 -5.22 14.79 0.62
C ASN A 210 -6.09 13.74 -0.10
N GLN A 211 -6.92 14.11 -1.06
CA GLN A 211 -7.65 13.14 -1.87
C GLN A 211 -6.84 12.74 -3.10
N ARG A 212 -6.86 11.45 -3.44
CA ARG A 212 -6.11 10.93 -4.61
C ARG A 212 -6.82 9.73 -5.22
N ALA A 213 -6.79 9.65 -6.54
CA ALA A 213 -7.22 8.47 -7.28
C ALA A 213 -6.29 8.22 -8.47
N ILE A 214 -5.94 6.97 -8.68
CA ILE A 214 -5.28 6.48 -9.90
C ILE A 214 -6.25 5.55 -10.61
N VAL A 215 -6.35 5.68 -11.93
CA VAL A 215 -7.10 4.78 -12.80
C VAL A 215 -6.18 4.32 -13.92
N ILE A 216 -6.10 3.00 -14.10
CA ILE A 216 -5.39 2.36 -15.20
C ILE A 216 -6.44 1.68 -16.08
N SER A 217 -6.59 2.18 -17.32
CA SER A 217 -7.57 1.69 -18.28
C SER A 217 -6.88 1.04 -19.45
N TYR A 218 -7.18 -0.25 -19.65
CA TYR A 218 -6.54 -1.02 -20.71
C TYR A 218 -7.22 -0.74 -22.06
N LYS A 219 -6.42 -0.72 -23.12
CA LYS A 219 -6.92 -0.52 -24.50
C LYS A 219 -7.72 -1.73 -25.00
N ASP A 220 -7.48 -2.87 -24.42
CA ASP A 220 -8.32 -4.06 -24.60
C ASP A 220 -9.63 -3.86 -23.85
N THR A 221 -10.73 -3.71 -24.57
CA THR A 221 -12.07 -3.45 -24.01
C THR A 221 -12.61 -4.61 -23.15
N GLN A 222 -12.02 -5.79 -23.24
CA GLN A 222 -12.39 -6.95 -22.41
C GLN A 222 -11.72 -6.94 -21.03
N ARG A 223 -10.70 -6.10 -20.83
CA ARG A 223 -10.02 -5.96 -19.56
C ARG A 223 -10.56 -4.76 -18.78
N PRO A 224 -11.27 -4.98 -17.66
CA PRO A 224 -11.78 -3.90 -16.83
C PRO A 224 -10.65 -3.02 -16.27
N SER A 225 -10.94 -1.74 -16.04
CA SER A 225 -9.98 -0.80 -15.44
C SER A 225 -9.66 -1.16 -14.01
N SER A 226 -8.41 -0.94 -13.61
CA SER A 226 -7.96 -0.98 -12.22
C SER A 226 -7.96 0.42 -11.63
N SER A 227 -8.25 0.55 -10.34
CA SER A 227 -8.23 1.84 -9.65
C SER A 227 -7.78 1.74 -8.20
N TRP A 228 -7.11 2.78 -7.74
CA TRP A 228 -6.75 3.04 -6.35
C TRP A 228 -7.33 4.39 -5.98
N THR A 229 -8.18 4.43 -4.98
CA THR A 229 -8.84 5.66 -4.56
C THR A 229 -8.60 5.91 -3.07
N PHE A 230 -8.51 7.18 -2.71
CA PHE A 230 -8.42 7.66 -1.34
C PHE A 230 -9.18 8.98 -1.22
N ASP A 231 -10.21 9.03 -0.39
CA ASP A 231 -11.08 10.19 -0.21
C ASP A 231 -10.60 11.18 0.86
N GLY A 232 -9.41 10.93 1.42
CA GLY A 232 -8.84 11.67 2.55
C GLY A 232 -9.00 10.93 3.89
N ARG A 233 -9.83 9.89 3.95
CA ARG A 233 -10.11 9.10 5.15
C ARG A 233 -10.09 7.61 4.89
N THR A 234 -10.81 7.16 3.89
CA THR A 234 -10.90 5.75 3.45
C THR A 234 -10.30 5.59 2.07
N GLY A 235 -9.81 4.41 1.76
CA GLY A 235 -9.24 4.09 0.47
C GLY A 235 -9.74 2.76 -0.05
N TRP A 236 -9.71 2.58 -1.38
CA TRP A 236 -10.18 1.39 -2.06
C TRP A 236 -9.22 0.99 -3.17
N ILE A 237 -9.04 -0.31 -3.33
CA ILE A 237 -8.42 -0.90 -4.53
C ILE A 237 -9.46 -1.68 -5.30
N LYS A 238 -9.41 -1.55 -6.62
CA LYS A 238 -10.14 -2.39 -7.56
C LYS A 238 -9.17 -2.87 -8.63
N THR A 239 -8.89 -4.18 -8.60
CA THR A 239 -8.04 -4.88 -9.58
C THR A 239 -8.82 -6.09 -10.09
N PRO A 240 -9.63 -5.96 -11.15
CA PRO A 240 -10.61 -6.98 -11.54
C PRO A 240 -10.05 -8.36 -11.85
N ARG A 241 -8.74 -8.48 -12.07
CA ARG A 241 -8.00 -9.73 -12.22
C ARG A 241 -7.23 -10.14 -10.97
N GLY A 242 -7.20 -9.28 -9.95
CA GLY A 242 -6.58 -9.59 -8.67
C GLY A 242 -7.38 -10.62 -7.88
N LEU A 243 -6.71 -11.33 -6.98
CA LEU A 243 -7.31 -12.36 -6.14
C LEU A 243 -8.53 -11.86 -5.34
N LEU A 244 -8.50 -10.61 -4.91
CA LEU A 244 -9.56 -9.99 -4.10
C LEU A 244 -10.56 -9.17 -4.94
N GLY A 245 -10.21 -8.82 -6.18
CA GLY A 245 -11.02 -8.01 -7.07
C GLY A 245 -11.19 -6.56 -6.59
N GLU A 246 -11.99 -6.33 -5.55
CA GLU A 246 -12.24 -5.03 -4.94
C GLU A 246 -12.25 -5.14 -3.42
N TYR A 247 -11.52 -4.24 -2.74
CA TYR A 247 -11.49 -4.19 -1.28
C TYR A 247 -11.12 -2.80 -0.74
N GLU A 248 -11.49 -2.55 0.52
CA GLU A 248 -11.13 -1.34 1.25
C GLU A 248 -9.70 -1.46 1.78
N LEU A 249 -8.94 -0.37 1.66
CA LEU A 249 -7.59 -0.29 2.23
C LEU A 249 -7.67 -0.17 3.75
N ILE A 250 -6.88 -0.96 4.43
CA ILE A 250 -6.71 -0.90 5.88
C ILE A 250 -5.22 -0.98 6.23
N GLY A 251 -4.88 -0.78 7.50
CA GLY A 251 -3.51 -0.99 7.99
C GLY A 251 -2.49 -0.14 7.25
N SER A 252 -1.39 -0.77 6.87
CA SER A 252 -0.24 -0.12 6.22
C SER A 252 -0.53 0.37 4.80
N GLU A 253 -1.45 -0.27 4.08
CA GLU A 253 -1.85 0.18 2.75
C GLU A 253 -2.65 1.49 2.80
N LEU A 254 -3.53 1.65 3.80
CA LEU A 254 -4.23 2.91 4.03
C LEU A 254 -3.27 4.03 4.45
N ASP A 255 -2.28 3.71 5.30
CA ASP A 255 -1.24 4.69 5.70
C ASP A 255 -0.38 5.09 4.49
N GLY A 256 -0.09 4.13 3.59
CA GLY A 256 0.59 4.37 2.31
C GLY A 256 -0.22 5.29 1.40
N ALA A 257 -1.50 5.02 1.20
CA ALA A 257 -2.39 5.84 0.38
C ALA A 257 -2.48 7.29 0.89
N ARG A 258 -2.51 7.46 2.22
CA ARG A 258 -2.49 8.78 2.88
C ARG A 258 -1.20 9.53 2.58
N LEU A 259 -0.04 8.89 2.75
CA LEU A 259 1.27 9.49 2.47
C LEU A 259 1.41 9.86 0.98
N GLU A 260 1.01 8.96 0.08
CA GLU A 260 1.07 9.20 -1.36
C GLU A 260 0.16 10.35 -1.80
N ALA A 261 -1.02 10.50 -1.21
CA ALA A 261 -1.91 11.64 -1.45
C ALA A 261 -1.28 12.94 -0.93
N GLN A 262 -0.63 12.90 0.24
CA GLN A 262 0.06 14.05 0.81
C GLN A 262 1.27 14.50 -0.02
N LEU A 263 1.94 13.59 -0.73
CA LEU A 263 3.04 13.93 -1.63
C LEU A 263 2.60 14.69 -2.89
N VAL A 264 1.33 14.64 -3.26
CA VAL A 264 0.77 15.50 -4.33
C VAL A 264 0.57 16.94 -3.83
N PHE A 265 0.22 17.10 -2.54
CA PHE A 265 0.02 18.40 -1.88
C PHE A 265 0.95 18.51 -0.65
N PRO A 266 2.27 18.69 -0.84
CA PRO A 266 3.26 18.49 0.21
C PRO A 266 3.30 19.58 1.29
N GLY A 267 2.41 20.54 1.27
CA GLY A 267 2.34 21.62 2.28
C GLY A 267 2.21 21.13 3.73
N GLN A 268 1.68 19.92 3.95
CA GLN A 268 1.55 19.28 5.26
C GLN A 268 2.39 18.01 5.39
N LEU A 269 3.38 17.80 4.52
CA LEU A 269 4.18 16.57 4.50
C LEU A 269 4.87 16.28 5.83
N LYS A 270 5.31 17.31 6.54
CA LYS A 270 5.93 17.16 7.86
C LYS A 270 5.00 16.54 8.90
N GLN A 271 3.69 16.75 8.79
CA GLN A 271 2.68 16.19 9.68
C GLN A 271 2.19 14.80 9.23
N ALA A 272 2.50 14.38 8.00
CA ALA A 272 2.06 13.10 7.46
C ALA A 272 2.62 11.89 8.23
N LEU A 273 3.82 12.04 8.77
CA LEU A 273 4.52 11.04 9.58
C LEU A 273 5.08 11.68 10.85
N SER A 274 5.43 10.86 11.82
CA SER A 274 6.11 11.25 13.06
C SER A 274 7.56 10.78 13.06
N ASN A 275 8.32 11.22 14.07
CA ASN A 275 9.70 10.78 14.31
C ASN A 275 10.59 10.87 13.06
N TRP A 276 10.49 11.98 12.33
CA TRP A 276 11.35 12.25 11.20
C TRP A 276 12.82 12.24 11.63
N ARG A 277 13.65 11.52 10.89
CA ARG A 277 15.07 11.32 11.15
C ARG A 277 15.88 11.61 9.90
N GLY A 278 17.10 12.05 10.13
CA GLY A 278 18.12 11.96 9.16
C GLY A 278 18.39 13.13 8.37
N ALA A 279 18.99 13.25 7.44
CA ALA A 279 19.63 13.67 6.28
C ALA A 279 20.96 12.92 6.11
N ALA A 280 20.96 11.59 6.29
CA ALA A 280 22.11 10.78 5.91
C ALA A 280 22.24 10.79 4.38
N THR A 281 23.47 10.82 3.88
CA THR A 281 23.72 10.55 2.46
C THR A 281 23.74 9.05 2.24
N ARG A 282 23.05 8.57 1.21
CA ARG A 282 23.04 7.17 0.79
C ARG A 282 23.28 7.07 -0.71
N SER A 283 24.18 6.18 -1.08
CA SER A 283 24.45 5.86 -2.49
C SER A 283 23.60 4.66 -2.92
N ILE A 284 22.97 4.78 -4.08
CA ILE A 284 22.24 3.69 -4.75
C ILE A 284 22.77 3.60 -6.17
N GLY A 285 23.51 2.54 -6.48
CA GLY A 285 24.32 2.47 -7.69
C GLY A 285 25.30 3.65 -7.72
N ASP A 286 25.33 4.38 -8.83
CA ASP A 286 26.24 5.52 -9.04
C ASP A 286 25.65 6.86 -8.57
N ARG A 287 24.56 6.88 -7.82
CA ARG A 287 23.86 8.10 -7.42
C ARG A 287 23.75 8.24 -5.92
N ASP A 288 24.09 9.44 -5.44
CA ASP A 288 23.90 9.81 -4.04
C ASP A 288 22.55 10.47 -3.83
N PHE A 289 21.98 10.25 -2.66
CA PHE A 289 20.71 10.82 -2.21
C PHE A 289 20.83 11.36 -0.79
N VAL A 290 20.13 12.45 -0.52
CA VAL A 290 19.86 12.87 0.86
C VAL A 290 18.59 12.14 1.31
N VAL A 291 18.70 11.44 2.44
CA VAL A 291 17.64 10.51 2.87
C VAL A 291 17.03 10.96 4.17
N VAL A 292 15.71 11.06 4.22
CA VAL A 292 14.95 11.24 5.46
C VAL A 292 13.95 10.09 5.63
N GLN A 293 13.68 9.73 6.88
CA GLN A 293 12.80 8.63 7.22
C GLN A 293 11.80 9.07 8.28
N GLY A 294 10.53 8.75 8.09
CA GLY A 294 9.47 9.01 9.04
C GLY A 294 8.73 7.72 9.42
N SER A 295 8.12 7.73 10.60
CA SER A 295 7.32 6.62 11.13
C SER A 295 5.85 6.98 11.18
N GLY A 296 5.01 6.05 10.80
CA GLY A 296 3.56 6.10 10.93
C GLY A 296 3.04 5.15 12.02
N PRO A 297 1.71 5.02 12.12
CA PRO A 297 1.07 4.09 13.05
C PRO A 297 1.49 2.64 12.80
N ARG A 298 1.34 1.78 13.80
CA ARG A 298 1.49 0.32 13.69
C ARG A 298 2.80 -0.17 13.07
N GLY A 299 3.89 0.61 13.19
CA GLY A 299 5.18 0.24 12.62
C GLY A 299 5.34 0.55 11.12
N PHE A 300 4.42 1.31 10.53
CA PHE A 300 4.61 1.87 9.18
C PHE A 300 5.87 2.72 9.14
N LEU A 301 6.70 2.53 8.14
CA LEU A 301 7.94 3.24 7.94
C LEU A 301 8.00 3.73 6.49
N ALA A 302 8.43 4.97 6.29
CA ALA A 302 8.67 5.50 4.96
C ALA A 302 9.98 6.25 4.88
N THR A 303 10.74 5.97 3.83
CA THR A 303 12.04 6.57 3.53
C THR A 303 11.94 7.35 2.22
N LEU A 304 12.30 8.62 2.26
CA LEU A 304 12.28 9.55 1.14
C LEU A 304 13.71 9.87 0.72
N TYR A 305 13.99 9.75 -0.56
CA TYR A 305 15.29 9.94 -1.18
C TYR A 305 15.25 11.19 -2.07
N PHE A 306 16.01 12.20 -1.72
CA PHE A 306 16.06 13.47 -2.45
C PHE A 306 17.36 13.58 -3.23
N ASP A 307 17.27 14.05 -4.46
CA ASP A 307 18.44 14.39 -5.26
C ASP A 307 19.20 15.58 -4.61
N PRO A 308 20.49 15.43 -4.31
CA PRO A 308 21.24 16.45 -3.56
C PRO A 308 21.43 17.76 -4.33
N LYS A 309 21.33 17.73 -5.67
CA LYS A 309 21.52 18.92 -6.52
C LYS A 309 20.24 19.71 -6.70
N THR A 310 19.12 19.03 -6.85
CA THR A 310 17.82 19.65 -7.14
C THR A 310 16.91 19.74 -5.94
N SER A 311 17.19 19.02 -4.86
CA SER A 311 16.33 18.79 -3.69
C SER A 311 14.97 18.18 -4.03
N LEU A 312 14.77 17.65 -5.22
CA LEU A 312 13.54 17.00 -5.64
C LEU A 312 13.50 15.55 -5.15
N LEU A 313 12.29 15.07 -4.84
CA LEU A 313 12.07 13.70 -4.42
C LEU A 313 12.33 12.76 -5.61
N SER A 314 13.27 11.84 -5.48
CA SER A 314 13.60 10.85 -6.50
C SER A 314 12.98 9.49 -6.21
N ARG A 315 12.79 9.15 -4.91
CA ARG A 315 12.24 7.87 -4.50
C ARG A 315 11.53 7.95 -3.16
N LEU A 316 10.43 7.27 -3.05
CA LEU A 316 9.78 6.87 -1.80
C LEU A 316 9.89 5.36 -1.67
N VAL A 317 10.31 4.86 -0.51
CA VAL A 317 10.12 3.46 -0.14
C VAL A 317 9.34 3.42 1.15
N ARG A 318 8.20 2.74 1.16
CA ARG A 318 7.39 2.53 2.36
C ARG A 318 7.33 1.05 2.71
N TYR A 319 7.25 0.76 3.99
CA TYR A 319 7.26 -0.59 4.51
C TYR A 319 6.04 -0.83 5.40
N GLY A 320 5.21 -1.79 5.02
CA GLY A 320 4.18 -2.37 5.87
C GLY A 320 4.76 -3.49 6.73
N PRO A 321 4.45 -3.55 8.04
CA PRO A 321 4.89 -4.65 8.88
C PRO A 321 4.09 -5.92 8.60
N SER A 322 4.76 -7.07 8.62
CA SER A 322 4.13 -8.38 8.68
C SER A 322 4.90 -9.30 9.64
N PRO A 323 4.29 -10.41 10.12
CA PRO A 323 4.97 -11.35 11.03
C PRO A 323 6.19 -12.04 10.44
N ILE A 324 6.36 -12.02 9.13
CA ILE A 324 7.43 -12.72 8.40
C ILE A 324 8.45 -11.78 7.76
N GLY A 325 8.29 -10.47 7.92
CA GLY A 325 9.17 -9.44 7.37
C GLY A 325 8.40 -8.16 7.03
N ARG A 326 9.08 -7.16 6.53
CA ARG A 326 8.47 -5.92 6.06
C ARG A 326 8.13 -6.04 4.57
N MET A 327 6.98 -5.51 4.19
CA MET A 327 6.48 -5.49 2.82
C MET A 327 6.82 -4.13 2.18
N PRO A 328 7.81 -4.08 1.28
CA PRO A 328 8.19 -2.84 0.62
C PRO A 328 7.24 -2.48 -0.52
N THR A 329 6.96 -1.18 -0.65
CA THR A 329 6.44 -0.55 -1.86
C THR A 329 7.33 0.62 -2.21
N GLN A 330 7.79 0.70 -3.44
CA GLN A 330 8.68 1.75 -3.92
C GLN A 330 8.02 2.54 -5.03
N ILE A 331 8.19 3.86 -5.00
CA ILE A 331 7.79 4.77 -6.06
C ILE A 331 9.00 5.61 -6.43
N ASP A 332 9.48 5.49 -7.64
CA ASP A 332 10.49 6.38 -8.21
C ASP A 332 9.80 7.52 -8.96
N TYR A 333 10.32 8.72 -8.81
CA TYR A 333 9.83 9.96 -9.43
C TYR A 333 10.91 10.52 -10.35
N ALA A 334 10.54 10.87 -11.57
CA ALA A 334 11.47 11.42 -12.55
C ALA A 334 10.78 12.44 -13.47
N ASP A 335 11.55 13.06 -14.34
CA ASP A 335 11.08 14.00 -15.36
C ASP A 335 10.23 15.13 -14.77
N TYR A 336 10.80 15.87 -13.82
CA TYR A 336 10.12 17.00 -13.22
C TYR A 336 10.01 18.17 -14.21
N ARG A 337 8.78 18.63 -14.47
CA ARG A 337 8.46 19.74 -15.34
C ARG A 337 7.66 20.81 -14.58
N GLU A 338 7.74 22.04 -15.04
CA GLU A 338 6.96 23.13 -14.46
C GLU A 338 5.52 23.13 -15.03
N VAL A 339 4.54 23.22 -14.14
CA VAL A 339 3.13 23.33 -14.45
C VAL A 339 2.51 24.36 -13.51
N GLY A 340 2.07 25.50 -14.04
CA GLY A 340 1.44 26.54 -13.22
C GLY A 340 2.35 27.13 -12.13
N GLY A 341 3.67 27.14 -12.35
CA GLY A 341 4.66 27.65 -11.39
C GLY A 341 5.07 26.66 -10.30
N ILE A 342 4.63 25.41 -10.37
CA ILE A 342 5.09 24.31 -9.52
C ILE A 342 5.77 23.22 -10.36
N ARG A 343 6.74 22.53 -9.77
CA ARG A 343 7.38 21.37 -10.41
C ARG A 343 6.60 20.10 -10.08
N PHE A 344 6.25 19.35 -11.12
CA PHE A 344 5.49 18.12 -11.02
C PHE A 344 6.23 16.98 -11.74
N PRO A 345 6.32 15.75 -11.17
CA PRO A 345 6.97 14.63 -11.84
C PRO A 345 6.09 14.12 -12.99
N PHE A 346 6.69 13.87 -14.15
CA PHE A 346 6.02 13.35 -15.34
C PHE A 346 6.30 11.86 -15.55
N GLU A 347 7.15 11.26 -14.75
CA GLU A 347 7.37 9.82 -14.76
C GLU A 347 7.29 9.26 -13.34
N TYR A 348 6.50 8.20 -13.19
CA TYR A 348 6.35 7.41 -11.97
C TYR A 348 6.67 5.96 -12.28
N LYS A 349 7.49 5.32 -11.43
CA LYS A 349 7.68 3.88 -11.47
C LYS A 349 7.28 3.30 -10.13
N PHE A 350 6.16 2.62 -10.11
CA PHE A 350 5.68 1.87 -8.95
C PHE A 350 6.25 0.46 -8.98
N THR A 351 6.77 0.00 -7.84
CA THR A 351 7.31 -1.35 -7.68
C THR A 351 6.86 -1.90 -6.33
N TRP A 352 6.33 -3.11 -6.35
CA TRP A 352 5.99 -3.89 -5.16
C TRP A 352 6.47 -5.33 -5.35
N LEU A 353 6.21 -6.22 -4.39
CA LEU A 353 6.85 -7.53 -4.34
C LEU A 353 6.59 -8.43 -5.56
N ASP A 354 5.42 -8.34 -6.16
CA ASP A 354 4.98 -9.20 -7.28
C ASP A 354 4.58 -8.42 -8.54
N GLY A 355 4.92 -7.15 -8.61
CA GLY A 355 4.60 -6.35 -9.78
C GLY A 355 5.32 -5.01 -9.87
N ARG A 356 5.20 -4.42 -11.04
CA ARG A 356 5.74 -3.09 -11.36
C ARG A 356 5.02 -2.47 -12.55
N TYR A 357 4.80 -1.17 -12.52
CA TYR A 357 4.46 -0.41 -13.71
C TYR A 357 5.20 0.93 -13.76
N THR A 358 5.40 1.44 -14.96
CA THR A 358 5.91 2.78 -15.23
C THR A 358 4.82 3.59 -15.89
N ALA A 359 4.43 4.71 -15.29
CA ALA A 359 3.52 5.67 -15.86
C ALA A 359 4.29 6.89 -16.39
N LYS A 360 4.02 7.30 -17.62
CA LYS A 360 4.55 8.52 -18.24
C LYS A 360 3.41 9.45 -18.56
N LEU A 361 3.44 10.63 -17.93
CA LEU A 361 2.42 11.64 -18.12
C LEU A 361 2.66 12.40 -19.43
N SER A 362 1.60 12.65 -20.16
CA SER A 362 1.58 13.52 -21.33
C SER A 362 1.01 14.90 -21.01
N LYS A 363 0.12 14.98 -20.00
CA LYS A 363 -0.58 16.22 -19.62
C LYS A 363 -0.77 16.28 -18.11
N VAL A 364 -0.57 17.46 -17.52
CA VAL A 364 -0.91 17.78 -16.13
C VAL A 364 -1.64 19.11 -16.12
N GLU A 365 -2.77 19.17 -15.43
CA GLU A 365 -3.60 20.35 -15.23
C GLU A 365 -3.83 20.57 -13.74
N THR A 366 -3.76 21.83 -13.33
CA THR A 366 -4.00 22.23 -11.93
C THR A 366 -5.27 23.09 -11.85
N ASN A 367 -5.90 23.07 -10.67
CA ASN A 367 -7.07 23.90 -10.35
C ASN A 367 -8.28 23.65 -11.27
N VAL A 368 -8.45 22.40 -11.71
CA VAL A 368 -9.60 21.96 -12.51
C VAL A 368 -10.65 21.29 -11.62
N ALA A 369 -11.92 21.37 -12.01
CA ALA A 369 -12.99 20.70 -11.30
C ALA A 369 -12.86 19.18 -11.42
N ILE A 370 -12.97 18.47 -10.30
CA ILE A 370 -12.95 17.00 -10.23
C ILE A 370 -14.21 16.54 -9.52
N ASP A 371 -14.92 15.59 -10.13
CA ASP A 371 -16.06 14.94 -9.50
C ASP A 371 -15.63 14.18 -8.24
N ALA A 372 -16.29 14.44 -7.12
CA ALA A 372 -15.98 13.83 -5.83
C ALA A 372 -16.10 12.29 -5.84
N THR A 373 -16.94 11.74 -6.73
CA THR A 373 -17.10 10.27 -6.88
C THR A 373 -15.83 9.57 -7.32
N LYS A 374 -14.86 10.29 -7.88
CA LYS A 374 -13.55 9.73 -8.28
C LYS A 374 -12.73 9.20 -7.11
N PHE A 375 -12.94 9.72 -5.90
CA PHE A 375 -12.10 9.43 -4.74
C PHE A 375 -12.67 8.36 -3.81
N GLY A 376 -13.95 8.07 -3.91
CA GLY A 376 -14.64 7.11 -3.07
C GLY A 376 -14.53 5.67 -3.56
N LYS A 377 -15.37 4.82 -3.00
CA LYS A 377 -15.48 3.42 -3.43
C LYS A 377 -15.80 3.36 -4.93
N PRO A 378 -15.02 2.58 -5.71
CA PRO A 378 -15.29 2.41 -7.13
C PRO A 378 -16.71 1.86 -7.37
N ALA A 379 -17.39 2.35 -8.39
CA ALA A 379 -18.73 1.86 -8.73
C ALA A 379 -18.70 0.37 -9.06
N ALA A 380 -19.65 -0.39 -8.51
CA ALA A 380 -19.93 -1.74 -8.97
C ALA A 380 -20.40 -1.67 -10.44
N LYS A 381 -19.80 -2.48 -11.31
CA LYS A 381 -20.30 -2.64 -12.68
C LYS A 381 -21.37 -3.71 -12.72
#